data_7c4cb9696002bd3de9c78b1425689c39
#
_entry.id   7c4cb9696002bd3de9c78b1425689c39
#
_cell.length_a   1.000
_cell.length_b   1.000
_cell.length_c   1.000
_cell.angle_alpha   90.00
_cell.angle_beta   90.00
_cell.angle_gamma   90.00
#
_symmetry.space_group_name_H-M   'P 1'
#
loop_
_entity.id
_entity.type
_entity.pdbx_description
1 polymer ?
#
loop_
_entity_poly.entity_id
_entity_poly.type
_entity_poly.pdbx_seq_one_letter_code
_entity_poly.pdbx_strand_id
1 'polypeptide(L)'
;MVVTQVTAARLKSSFPFDPTYAALTLTALLWSTNFIIGRAVRDDVSPAALNFLRWAIALLILVPITLRDLQAHRATLMRHWKLIALLGFTGIAAFQTLGYVALTTTTALNTILLLALAPLAIVALSWLALGERVTRVQALGLGISLAGAAVLILHGDPTTLAEMRFNAGDLWMLLAVVLWAVYSVLLRRRPAEVPPLALHTMSVAAGTLWMLPAFGWQATHGSALPSSTAAWMAVGFIAVFSSALAHALWVRGVATIGPNRAGVFIHLIPVFGAVLAITFLDEELAAYHAAGAALALCGIVLTSRK
;
A
#
# COMPACT_ATOMS: atom_id res chain seq x y z
N MET A 1 -23.98 -46.61 4.71
CA MET A 1 -24.25 -45.27 5.25
C MET A 1 -23.32 -44.33 4.51
N VAL A 2 -23.84 -43.66 3.45
CA VAL A 2 -23.08 -42.87 2.48
C VAL A 2 -22.93 -41.46 3.03
N VAL A 3 -21.71 -41.07 3.35
CA VAL A 3 -21.39 -39.68 3.72
C VAL A 3 -21.28 -38.85 2.45
N THR A 4 -22.27 -38.02 2.26
CA THR A 4 -22.36 -37.06 1.14
C THR A 4 -21.29 -36.02 1.30
N GLN A 5 -20.23 -36.06 0.49
CA GLN A 5 -19.30 -34.94 0.29
C GLN A 5 -20.05 -33.81 -0.41
N VAL A 6 -20.36 -32.75 0.32
CA VAL A 6 -20.83 -31.50 -0.24
C VAL A 6 -19.63 -30.83 -0.91
N THR A 7 -19.51 -31.04 -2.20
CA THR A 7 -18.58 -30.31 -3.07
C THR A 7 -19.02 -28.84 -3.10
N ALA A 8 -18.27 -27.99 -2.46
CA ALA A 8 -18.43 -26.54 -2.60
C ALA A 8 -18.22 -26.18 -4.07
N ALA A 9 -19.33 -26.09 -4.84
CA ALA A 9 -19.32 -25.63 -6.21
C ALA A 9 -18.68 -24.24 -6.25
N ARG A 10 -17.52 -24.12 -6.89
CA ARG A 10 -16.96 -22.84 -7.31
C ARG A 10 -18.01 -22.15 -8.16
N LEU A 11 -18.68 -21.15 -7.60
CA LEU A 11 -19.38 -20.15 -8.38
C LEU A 11 -18.31 -19.47 -9.25
N LYS A 12 -18.14 -19.94 -10.49
CA LYS A 12 -17.47 -19.20 -11.54
C LYS A 12 -18.31 -17.95 -11.74
N SER A 13 -17.82 -16.81 -11.21
CA SER A 13 -18.42 -15.53 -11.54
C SER A 13 -18.40 -15.37 -13.05
N SER A 14 -19.57 -15.15 -13.65
CA SER A 14 -19.76 -14.90 -15.08
C SER A 14 -19.25 -13.53 -15.54
N PHE A 15 -18.54 -12.81 -14.66
CA PHE A 15 -17.87 -11.57 -15.00
C PHE A 15 -16.45 -11.85 -15.49
N PRO A 16 -16.03 -11.26 -16.64
CA PRO A 16 -14.70 -11.46 -17.23
C PRO A 16 -13.56 -10.90 -16.35
N PHE A 17 -13.88 -10.17 -15.26
CA PHE A 17 -12.90 -9.59 -14.34
C PHE A 17 -13.02 -10.22 -12.96
N ASP A 18 -11.92 -10.81 -12.48
CA ASP A 18 -11.79 -11.25 -11.09
C ASP A 18 -11.97 -10.02 -10.16
N PRO A 19 -12.92 -10.05 -9.20
CA PRO A 19 -13.18 -8.94 -8.28
C PRO A 19 -11.94 -8.51 -7.50
N THR A 20 -10.92 -9.37 -7.39
CA THR A 20 -9.64 -9.05 -6.77
C THR A 20 -8.89 -7.95 -7.52
N TYR A 21 -8.94 -7.93 -8.84
CA TYR A 21 -8.30 -6.88 -9.65
C TYR A 21 -8.99 -5.54 -9.48
N ALA A 22 -10.32 -5.51 -9.46
CA ALA A 22 -11.08 -4.30 -9.16
C ALA A 22 -10.76 -3.76 -7.75
N ALA A 23 -10.65 -4.65 -6.75
CA ALA A 23 -10.28 -4.28 -5.39
C ALA A 23 -8.87 -3.67 -5.32
N LEU A 24 -7.88 -4.24 -6.01
CA LEU A 24 -6.51 -3.71 -6.06
C LEU A 24 -6.43 -2.39 -6.85
N THR A 25 -7.23 -2.24 -7.91
CA THR A 25 -7.36 -0.98 -8.64
C THR A 25 -7.93 0.12 -7.72
N LEU A 26 -9.00 -0.20 -6.96
CA LEU A 26 -9.55 0.72 -5.96
C LEU A 26 -8.53 1.05 -4.87
N THR A 27 -7.73 0.07 -4.44
CA THR A 27 -6.62 0.31 -3.49
C THR A 27 -5.66 1.38 -4.00
N ALA A 28 -5.22 1.28 -5.26
CA ALA A 28 -4.30 2.23 -5.86
C ALA A 28 -4.93 3.64 -5.98
N LEU A 29 -6.21 3.74 -6.35
CA LEU A 29 -6.94 5.00 -6.36
C LEU A 29 -6.99 5.63 -4.97
N LEU A 30 -7.37 4.87 -3.94
CA LEU A 30 -7.45 5.37 -2.56
C LEU A 30 -6.08 5.76 -1.99
N TRP A 31 -5.01 5.08 -2.40
CA TRP A 31 -3.66 5.47 -2.01
C TRP A 31 -3.16 6.71 -2.75
N SER A 32 -3.57 6.92 -4.01
CA SER A 32 -3.21 8.17 -4.72
C SER A 32 -3.82 9.40 -4.05
N THR A 33 -5.07 9.33 -3.55
CA THR A 33 -5.68 10.43 -2.80
C THR A 33 -4.96 10.75 -1.50
N ASN A 34 -4.35 9.75 -0.85
CA ASN A 34 -3.61 9.93 0.41
C ASN A 34 -2.44 10.92 0.27
N PHE A 35 -1.71 10.87 -0.84
CA PHE A 35 -0.58 11.78 -1.06
C PHE A 35 -1.05 13.23 -1.26
N ILE A 36 -2.14 13.43 -1.99
CA ILE A 36 -2.71 14.76 -2.25
C ILE A 36 -3.22 15.37 -0.94
N ILE A 37 -4.03 14.61 -0.20
CA ILE A 37 -4.63 15.08 1.06
C ILE A 37 -3.55 15.30 2.12
N GLY A 38 -2.59 14.37 2.25
CA GLY A 38 -1.48 14.51 3.21
C GLY A 38 -0.65 15.76 2.96
N ARG A 39 -0.44 16.13 1.67
CA ARG A 39 0.24 17.37 1.31
C ARG A 39 -0.57 18.62 1.67
N ALA A 40 -1.88 18.57 1.49
CA ALA A 40 -2.77 19.71 1.78
C ALA A 40 -2.81 20.08 3.26
N VAL A 41 -2.58 19.11 4.17
CA VAL A 41 -2.66 19.33 5.63
C VAL A 41 -1.31 19.29 6.35
N ARG A 42 -0.20 19.33 5.62
CA ARG A 42 1.15 19.17 6.19
C ARG A 42 1.54 20.24 7.22
N ASP A 43 0.97 21.44 7.08
CA ASP A 43 1.24 22.56 7.96
C ASP A 43 0.32 22.56 9.22
N ASP A 44 -0.77 21.79 9.18
CA ASP A 44 -1.78 21.64 10.25
C ASP A 44 -1.57 20.41 11.14
N VAL A 45 -0.89 19.39 10.65
CA VAL A 45 -0.66 18.13 11.38
C VAL A 45 0.72 17.56 11.05
N SER A 46 1.45 17.20 12.09
CA SER A 46 2.77 16.60 11.89
C SER A 46 2.68 15.19 11.27
N PRO A 47 3.70 14.76 10.52
CA PRO A 47 3.77 13.43 9.92
C PRO A 47 3.55 12.28 10.92
N ALA A 48 4.15 12.38 12.12
CA ALA A 48 4.00 11.33 13.13
C ALA A 48 2.59 11.29 13.72
N ALA A 49 1.98 12.46 13.99
CA ALA A 49 0.61 12.54 14.45
C ALA A 49 -0.38 12.06 13.37
N LEU A 50 -0.21 12.48 12.12
CA LEU A 50 -1.03 12.01 11.00
C LEU A 50 -0.97 10.48 10.89
N ASN A 51 0.25 9.90 10.92
CA ASN A 51 0.42 8.47 10.80
C ASN A 51 -0.18 7.70 11.97
N PHE A 52 0.03 8.16 13.21
CA PHE A 52 -0.56 7.52 14.40
C PHE A 52 -2.09 7.62 14.39
N LEU A 53 -2.64 8.83 14.24
CA LEU A 53 -4.08 9.07 14.33
C LEU A 53 -4.87 8.32 13.25
N ARG A 54 -4.39 8.32 12.00
CA ARG A 54 -5.08 7.59 10.92
C ARG A 54 -5.18 6.09 11.23
N TRP A 55 -4.15 5.48 11.81
CA TRP A 55 -4.15 4.07 12.15
C TRP A 55 -4.91 3.77 13.44
N ALA A 56 -4.88 4.66 14.43
CA ALA A 56 -5.70 4.54 15.62
C ALA A 56 -7.19 4.59 15.27
N ILE A 57 -7.61 5.53 14.42
CA ILE A 57 -9.00 5.61 13.94
C ILE A 57 -9.36 4.37 13.09
N ALA A 58 -8.47 3.94 12.19
CA ALA A 58 -8.69 2.72 11.41
C ALA A 58 -8.86 1.50 12.31
N LEU A 59 -8.10 1.39 13.40
CA LEU A 59 -8.22 0.31 14.39
C LEU A 59 -9.59 0.32 15.07
N LEU A 60 -10.09 1.50 15.46
CA LEU A 60 -11.44 1.65 16.04
C LEU A 60 -12.55 1.17 15.10
N ILE A 61 -12.34 1.31 13.77
CA ILE A 61 -13.27 0.83 12.75
C ILE A 61 -13.12 -0.69 12.54
N LEU A 62 -11.88 -1.17 12.44
CA LEU A 62 -11.59 -2.56 12.08
C LEU A 62 -11.91 -3.54 13.21
N VAL A 63 -11.69 -3.15 14.48
CA VAL A 63 -11.93 -4.05 15.63
C VAL A 63 -13.39 -4.53 15.71
N PRO A 64 -14.42 -3.67 15.69
CA PRO A 64 -15.81 -4.14 15.75
C PRO A 64 -16.19 -5.02 14.56
N ILE A 65 -15.67 -4.72 13.35
CA ILE A 65 -15.93 -5.51 12.14
C ILE A 65 -15.35 -6.91 12.25
N THR A 66 -14.16 -7.05 12.86
CA THR A 66 -13.42 -8.32 12.93
C THR A 66 -13.53 -9.00 14.28
N LEU A 67 -14.29 -8.46 15.23
CA LEU A 67 -14.32 -8.93 16.64
C LEU A 67 -14.61 -10.43 16.78
N ARG A 68 -15.56 -10.94 16.00
CA ARG A 68 -15.91 -12.38 16.01
C ARG A 68 -14.73 -13.23 15.53
N ASP A 69 -14.09 -12.83 14.46
CA ASP A 69 -12.92 -13.53 13.90
C ASP A 69 -11.73 -13.47 14.85
N LEU A 70 -11.49 -12.31 15.49
CA LEU A 70 -10.44 -12.12 16.47
C LEU A 70 -10.64 -13.05 17.69
N GLN A 71 -11.87 -13.16 18.18
CA GLN A 71 -12.21 -14.05 19.29
C GLN A 71 -12.07 -15.53 18.90
N ALA A 72 -12.62 -15.91 17.73
CA ALA A 72 -12.58 -17.28 17.23
C ALA A 72 -11.14 -17.79 17.01
N HIS A 73 -10.23 -16.92 16.56
CA HIS A 73 -8.85 -17.28 16.22
C HIS A 73 -7.81 -16.76 17.22
N ARG A 74 -8.25 -16.34 18.43
CA ARG A 74 -7.36 -15.71 19.42
C ARG A 74 -6.11 -16.52 19.73
N ALA A 75 -6.25 -17.83 19.91
CA ALA A 75 -5.13 -18.70 20.23
C ALA A 75 -4.10 -18.76 19.10
N THR A 76 -4.55 -18.87 17.85
CA THR A 76 -3.68 -18.85 16.66
C THR A 76 -3.02 -17.49 16.49
N LEU A 77 -3.75 -16.38 16.66
CA LEU A 77 -3.20 -15.02 16.59
C LEU A 77 -2.13 -14.79 17.66
N MET A 78 -2.38 -15.21 18.90
CA MET A 78 -1.38 -15.11 19.98
C MET A 78 -0.15 -15.98 19.71
N ARG A 79 -0.32 -17.17 19.16
CA ARG A 79 0.81 -18.05 18.75
C ARG A 79 1.68 -17.39 17.68
N HIS A 80 1.09 -16.60 16.80
CA HIS A 80 1.77 -15.91 15.70
C HIS A 80 2.08 -14.43 15.99
N TRP A 81 2.16 -14.05 17.26
CA TRP A 81 2.39 -12.65 17.66
C TRP A 81 3.64 -12.02 17.03
N LYS A 82 4.72 -12.81 16.81
CA LYS A 82 5.95 -12.31 16.15
C LYS A 82 5.69 -11.91 14.71
N LEU A 83 4.92 -12.69 13.96
CA LEU A 83 4.50 -12.34 12.61
C LEU A 83 3.64 -11.07 12.61
N ILE A 84 2.68 -10.98 13.53
CA ILE A 84 1.79 -9.83 13.67
C ILE A 84 2.58 -8.56 14.02
N ALA A 85 3.51 -8.65 14.97
CA ALA A 85 4.37 -7.53 15.36
C ALA A 85 5.24 -7.06 14.18
N LEU A 86 5.81 -8.00 13.40
CA LEU A 86 6.64 -7.68 12.25
C LEU A 86 5.80 -7.09 11.09
N LEU A 87 4.59 -7.59 10.84
CA LEU A 87 3.65 -6.99 9.88
C LEU A 87 3.25 -5.58 10.31
N GLY A 88 2.95 -5.38 11.60
CA GLY A 88 2.64 -4.06 12.15
C GLY A 88 3.81 -3.09 12.04
N PHE A 89 5.02 -3.55 12.32
CA PHE A 89 6.22 -2.74 12.17
C PHE A 89 6.48 -2.37 10.71
N THR A 90 6.56 -3.36 9.82
CA THR A 90 7.02 -3.14 8.44
C THR A 90 5.99 -2.42 7.57
N GLY A 91 4.70 -2.80 7.65
CA GLY A 91 3.66 -2.27 6.76
C GLY A 91 2.88 -1.08 7.32
N ILE A 92 2.81 -0.95 8.66
CA ILE A 92 1.96 0.05 9.31
C ILE A 92 2.81 1.19 9.91
N ALA A 93 3.78 0.86 10.75
CA ALA A 93 4.57 1.87 11.44
C ALA A 93 5.74 2.40 10.57
N ALA A 94 6.70 1.55 10.22
CA ALA A 94 7.97 1.99 9.67
C ALA A 94 7.87 2.48 8.22
N PHE A 95 7.14 1.78 7.33
CA PHE A 95 7.02 2.18 5.92
C PHE A 95 6.59 3.65 5.76
N GLN A 96 5.48 4.03 6.37
CA GLN A 96 4.97 5.39 6.26
C GLN A 96 5.84 6.41 6.97
N THR A 97 6.33 6.07 8.18
CA THR A 97 7.21 6.98 8.93
C THR A 97 8.49 7.28 8.16
N LEU A 98 9.13 6.26 7.58
CA LEU A 98 10.33 6.44 6.77
C LEU A 98 10.04 7.22 5.47
N GLY A 99 8.89 7.00 4.84
CA GLY A 99 8.47 7.80 3.70
C GLY A 99 8.35 9.29 4.04
N TYR A 100 7.79 9.63 5.20
CA TYR A 100 7.72 11.01 5.66
C TYR A 100 9.09 11.57 6.07
N VAL A 101 9.95 10.77 6.71
CA VAL A 101 11.34 11.17 7.01
C VAL A 101 12.11 11.41 5.71
N ALA A 102 11.92 10.59 4.69
CA ALA A 102 12.52 10.80 3.39
C ALA A 102 12.18 12.18 2.82
N LEU A 103 10.90 12.57 2.87
CA LEU A 103 10.42 13.87 2.34
C LEU A 103 11.01 15.10 3.07
N THR A 104 11.66 14.95 4.21
CA THR A 104 12.35 16.07 4.86
C THR A 104 13.66 16.46 4.17
N THR A 105 14.25 15.55 3.36
CA THR A 105 15.56 15.76 2.74
C THR A 105 15.59 15.42 1.25
N THR A 106 14.59 14.68 0.72
CA THR A 106 14.46 14.41 -0.72
C THR A 106 13.22 15.04 -1.31
N THR A 107 13.15 15.04 -2.66
CA THR A 107 12.00 15.59 -3.38
C THR A 107 10.83 14.60 -3.44
N ALA A 108 9.62 15.12 -3.64
CA ALA A 108 8.46 14.28 -3.90
C ALA A 108 8.65 13.42 -5.16
N LEU A 109 9.30 13.95 -6.18
CA LEU A 109 9.63 13.24 -7.43
C LEU A 109 10.49 11.99 -7.13
N ASN A 110 11.61 12.16 -6.41
CA ASN A 110 12.48 11.04 -6.03
C ASN A 110 11.69 10.00 -5.22
N THR A 111 10.90 10.46 -4.25
CA THR A 111 10.09 9.58 -3.38
C THR A 111 9.13 8.70 -4.20
N ILE A 112 8.41 9.29 -5.17
CA ILE A 112 7.44 8.55 -5.98
C ILE A 112 8.14 7.62 -6.96
N LEU A 113 9.27 8.03 -7.57
CA LEU A 113 10.08 7.16 -8.43
C LEU A 113 10.62 5.95 -7.67
N LEU A 114 11.13 6.15 -6.46
CA LEU A 114 11.62 5.06 -5.62
C LEU A 114 10.48 4.14 -5.19
N LEU A 115 9.29 4.69 -4.89
CA LEU A 115 8.10 3.89 -4.58
C LEU A 115 7.68 3.01 -5.77
N ALA A 116 7.87 3.47 -7.00
CA ALA A 116 7.59 2.68 -8.19
C ALA A 116 8.50 1.43 -8.32
N LEU A 117 9.59 1.33 -7.54
CA LEU A 117 10.41 0.13 -7.44
C LEU A 117 9.81 -0.94 -6.50
N ALA A 118 8.76 -0.63 -5.73
CA ALA A 118 8.18 -1.56 -4.77
C ALA A 118 7.75 -2.91 -5.38
N PRO A 119 7.12 -2.99 -6.57
CA PRO A 119 6.80 -4.27 -7.19
C PRO A 119 8.03 -5.13 -7.52
N LEU A 120 9.14 -4.50 -7.93
CA LEU A 120 10.41 -5.19 -8.17
C LEU A 120 10.97 -5.77 -6.86
N ALA A 121 10.96 -4.98 -5.78
CA ALA A 121 11.39 -5.42 -4.46
C ALA A 121 10.51 -6.58 -3.94
N ILE A 122 9.19 -6.52 -4.16
CA ILE A 122 8.25 -7.61 -3.81
C ILE A 122 8.62 -8.88 -4.58
N VAL A 123 8.85 -8.81 -5.89
CA VAL A 123 9.24 -9.96 -6.72
C VAL A 123 10.56 -10.55 -6.26
N ALA A 124 11.58 -9.72 -6.03
CA ALA A 124 12.89 -10.17 -5.55
C ALA A 124 12.78 -10.88 -4.19
N LEU A 125 12.08 -10.29 -3.23
CA LEU A 125 11.88 -10.88 -1.91
C LEU A 125 10.98 -12.12 -1.94
N SER A 126 9.96 -12.18 -2.80
CA SER A 126 9.13 -13.38 -2.99
C SER A 126 9.97 -14.54 -3.51
N TRP A 127 10.87 -14.27 -4.45
CA TRP A 127 11.80 -15.28 -4.95
C TRP A 127 12.74 -15.77 -3.85
N LEU A 128 13.36 -14.85 -3.11
CA LEU A 128 14.33 -15.19 -2.05
C LEU A 128 13.67 -15.90 -0.85
N ALA A 129 12.49 -15.46 -0.40
CA ALA A 129 11.89 -15.91 0.84
C ALA A 129 10.84 -17.03 0.66
N LEU A 130 10.22 -17.13 -0.52
CA LEU A 130 9.14 -18.09 -0.83
C LEU A 130 9.50 -19.02 -2.00
N GLY A 131 10.58 -18.77 -2.74
CA GLY A 131 10.94 -19.50 -3.95
C GLY A 131 9.98 -19.22 -5.14
N GLU A 132 9.11 -18.23 -5.01
CA GLU A 132 8.15 -17.87 -6.06
C GLU A 132 8.87 -17.22 -7.24
N ARG A 133 8.86 -17.87 -8.40
CA ARG A 133 9.46 -17.36 -9.64
C ARG A 133 8.39 -16.70 -10.50
N VAL A 134 8.75 -15.56 -11.09
CA VAL A 134 7.92 -14.93 -12.11
C VAL A 134 8.21 -15.52 -13.49
N THR A 135 7.19 -15.69 -14.31
CA THR A 135 7.36 -16.11 -15.71
C THR A 135 7.99 -14.99 -16.55
N ARG A 136 8.53 -15.30 -17.72
CA ARG A 136 9.08 -14.29 -18.64
C ARG A 136 8.01 -13.24 -19.03
N VAL A 137 6.76 -13.66 -19.22
CA VAL A 137 5.65 -12.75 -19.52
C VAL A 137 5.35 -11.81 -18.36
N GLN A 138 5.35 -12.34 -17.14
CA GLN A 138 5.16 -11.51 -15.93
C GLN A 138 6.32 -10.52 -15.72
N ALA A 139 7.56 -10.94 -15.96
CA ALA A 139 8.73 -10.06 -15.88
C ALA A 139 8.67 -8.94 -16.94
N LEU A 140 8.27 -9.28 -18.18
CA LEU A 140 8.05 -8.29 -19.23
C LEU A 140 6.92 -7.32 -18.86
N GLY A 141 5.79 -7.83 -18.35
CA GLY A 141 4.68 -7.01 -17.89
C GLY A 141 5.08 -6.06 -16.77
N LEU A 142 5.89 -6.54 -15.81
CA LEU A 142 6.43 -5.72 -14.73
C LEU A 142 7.33 -4.60 -15.27
N GLY A 143 8.21 -4.89 -16.24
CA GLY A 143 9.06 -3.88 -16.88
C GLY A 143 8.24 -2.84 -17.66
N ILE A 144 7.23 -3.27 -18.40
CA ILE A 144 6.35 -2.35 -19.15
C ILE A 144 5.54 -1.46 -18.20
N SER A 145 5.00 -2.03 -17.11
CA SER A 145 4.24 -1.22 -16.15
C SER A 145 5.12 -0.23 -15.38
N LEU A 146 6.37 -0.61 -15.07
CA LEU A 146 7.35 0.30 -14.48
C LEU A 146 7.70 1.45 -15.43
N ALA A 147 7.93 1.14 -16.72
CA ALA A 147 8.16 2.17 -17.73
C ALA A 147 6.97 3.13 -17.84
N GLY A 148 5.73 2.62 -17.80
CA GLY A 148 4.53 3.45 -17.78
C GLY A 148 4.45 4.38 -16.56
N ALA A 149 4.74 3.86 -15.38
CA ALA A 149 4.83 4.66 -14.15
C ALA A 149 5.93 5.74 -14.26
N ALA A 150 7.11 5.38 -14.77
CA ALA A 150 8.21 6.32 -14.98
C ALA A 150 7.85 7.43 -15.97
N VAL A 151 7.19 7.11 -17.09
CA VAL A 151 6.73 8.13 -18.08
C VAL A 151 5.79 9.14 -17.42
N LEU A 152 4.85 8.69 -16.56
CA LEU A 152 3.95 9.59 -15.83
C LEU A 152 4.69 10.46 -14.83
N ILE A 153 5.58 9.87 -14.04
CA ILE A 153 6.29 10.56 -12.96
C ILE A 153 7.29 11.58 -13.51
N LEU A 154 7.92 11.27 -14.65
CA LEU A 154 8.89 12.14 -15.33
C LEU A 154 8.24 13.11 -16.33
N HIS A 155 6.90 13.17 -16.39
CA HIS A 155 6.15 14.01 -17.34
C HIS A 155 6.57 13.80 -18.81
N GLY A 156 7.00 12.59 -19.16
CA GLY A 156 7.48 12.23 -20.50
C GLY A 156 8.90 12.72 -20.84
N ASP A 157 9.58 13.37 -19.92
CA ASP A 157 10.94 13.90 -20.12
C ASP A 157 11.98 13.04 -19.35
N PRO A 158 12.72 12.16 -20.04
CA PRO A 158 13.75 11.33 -19.40
C PRO A 158 14.97 12.14 -18.91
N THR A 159 15.16 13.38 -19.36
CA THR A 159 16.28 14.22 -18.91
C THR A 159 16.15 14.59 -17.44
N THR A 160 14.92 14.63 -16.92
CA THR A 160 14.63 14.82 -15.49
C THR A 160 15.37 13.79 -14.61
N LEU A 161 15.62 12.56 -15.10
CA LEU A 161 16.44 11.58 -14.38
C LEU A 161 17.89 12.01 -14.19
N ALA A 162 18.45 12.73 -15.16
CA ALA A 162 19.83 13.23 -15.10
C ALA A 162 19.97 14.39 -14.09
N GLU A 163 18.88 15.10 -13.81
CA GLU A 163 18.84 16.20 -12.84
C GLU A 163 18.64 15.70 -11.39
N MET A 164 18.25 14.44 -11.22
CA MET A 164 18.04 13.85 -9.89
C MET A 164 19.36 13.78 -9.14
N ARG A 165 19.39 14.43 -7.97
CA ARG A 165 20.51 14.32 -7.02
C ARG A 165 20.15 13.32 -5.93
N PHE A 166 20.91 12.25 -5.86
CA PHE A 166 20.74 11.24 -4.82
C PHE A 166 21.18 11.80 -3.45
N ASN A 167 20.36 11.62 -2.43
CA ASN A 167 20.60 12.18 -1.10
C ASN A 167 20.17 11.19 0.02
N ALA A 168 20.39 11.58 1.29
CA ALA A 168 20.07 10.72 2.44
C ALA A 168 18.56 10.34 2.53
N GLY A 169 17.66 11.22 2.07
CA GLY A 169 16.23 10.91 2.02
C GLY A 169 15.88 9.77 1.08
N ASP A 170 16.62 9.64 -0.02
CA ASP A 170 16.42 8.55 -0.98
C ASP A 170 16.75 7.20 -0.34
N LEU A 171 17.75 7.13 0.55
CA LEU A 171 18.06 5.91 1.31
C LEU A 171 16.93 5.54 2.27
N TRP A 172 16.33 6.51 2.95
CA TRP A 172 15.16 6.28 3.80
C TRP A 172 13.98 5.77 3.00
N MET A 173 13.75 6.31 1.80
CA MET A 173 12.68 5.86 0.92
C MET A 173 12.93 4.45 0.38
N LEU A 174 14.17 4.12 -0.01
CA LEU A 174 14.54 2.76 -0.42
C LEU A 174 14.32 1.76 0.73
N LEU A 175 14.70 2.11 1.95
CA LEU A 175 14.41 1.28 3.11
C LEU A 175 12.91 1.10 3.32
N ALA A 176 12.12 2.16 3.16
CA ALA A 176 10.66 2.07 3.21
C ALA A 176 10.13 1.08 2.15
N VAL A 177 10.58 1.17 0.91
CA VAL A 177 10.21 0.26 -0.18
C VAL A 177 10.54 -1.20 0.16
N VAL A 178 11.72 -1.45 0.72
CA VAL A 178 12.11 -2.80 1.18
C VAL A 178 11.18 -3.29 2.29
N LEU A 179 10.86 -2.45 3.28
CA LEU A 179 9.94 -2.82 4.37
C LEU A 179 8.53 -3.10 3.86
N TRP A 180 8.05 -2.32 2.88
CA TRP A 180 6.78 -2.60 2.21
C TRP A 180 6.78 -3.95 1.47
N ALA A 181 7.88 -4.27 0.80
CA ALA A 181 8.05 -5.55 0.15
C ALA A 181 8.10 -6.71 1.17
N VAL A 182 8.82 -6.54 2.29
CA VAL A 182 8.82 -7.50 3.41
C VAL A 182 7.40 -7.71 3.94
N TYR A 183 6.66 -6.64 4.21
CA TYR A 183 5.26 -6.71 4.63
C TYR A 183 4.43 -7.53 3.65
N SER A 184 4.49 -7.20 2.36
CA SER A 184 3.69 -7.85 1.32
C SER A 184 4.00 -9.34 1.17
N VAL A 185 5.27 -9.73 1.28
CA VAL A 185 5.70 -11.13 1.23
C VAL A 185 5.32 -11.88 2.51
N LEU A 186 5.45 -11.25 3.68
CA LEU A 186 5.08 -11.86 4.96
C LEU A 186 3.57 -12.14 5.08
N LEU A 187 2.72 -11.39 4.39
CA LEU A 187 1.29 -11.67 4.32
C LEU A 187 0.99 -13.09 3.78
N ARG A 188 1.89 -13.67 2.98
CA ARG A 188 1.77 -15.07 2.50
C ARG A 188 1.99 -16.11 3.60
N ARG A 189 2.68 -15.74 4.68
CA ARG A 189 2.90 -16.60 5.85
C ARG A 189 1.73 -16.60 6.84
N ARG A 190 0.61 -15.97 6.46
CA ARG A 190 -0.61 -15.98 7.26
C ARG A 190 -1.08 -17.41 7.53
N PRO A 191 -1.44 -17.76 8.77
CA PRO A 191 -2.13 -19.02 9.06
C PRO A 191 -3.41 -19.14 8.22
N ALA A 192 -3.60 -20.28 7.57
CA ALA A 192 -4.67 -20.45 6.57
C ALA A 192 -6.07 -20.27 7.18
N GLU A 193 -6.23 -20.67 8.45
CA GLU A 193 -7.48 -20.58 9.21
C GLU A 193 -7.83 -19.13 9.63
N VAL A 194 -6.83 -18.24 9.73
CA VAL A 194 -7.08 -16.84 10.14
C VAL A 194 -7.55 -16.01 8.93
N PRO A 195 -8.73 -15.36 9.00
CA PRO A 195 -9.18 -14.48 7.96
C PRO A 195 -8.19 -13.33 7.69
N PRO A 196 -7.94 -12.93 6.42
CA PRO A 196 -6.98 -11.88 6.09
C PRO A 196 -7.25 -10.57 6.83
N LEU A 197 -8.51 -10.20 6.99
CA LEU A 197 -8.91 -8.97 7.66
C LEU A 197 -8.62 -9.01 9.17
N ALA A 198 -8.81 -10.17 9.82
CA ALA A 198 -8.49 -10.33 11.25
C ALA A 198 -6.97 -10.20 11.49
N LEU A 199 -6.14 -10.81 10.63
CA LEU A 199 -4.69 -10.64 10.69
C LEU A 199 -4.31 -9.16 10.48
N HIS A 200 -4.93 -8.49 9.50
CA HIS A 200 -4.70 -7.07 9.24
C HIS A 200 -5.04 -6.21 10.45
N THR A 201 -6.20 -6.42 11.09
CA THR A 201 -6.59 -5.70 12.31
C THR A 201 -5.55 -5.84 13.42
N MET A 202 -5.07 -7.06 13.66
CA MET A 202 -4.00 -7.29 14.66
C MET A 202 -2.68 -6.64 14.26
N SER A 203 -2.35 -6.63 12.96
CA SER A 203 -1.16 -5.93 12.45
C SER A 203 -1.28 -4.42 12.63
N VAL A 204 -2.47 -3.85 12.41
CA VAL A 204 -2.75 -2.43 12.69
C VAL A 204 -2.60 -2.13 14.17
N ALA A 205 -3.15 -2.97 15.06
CA ALA A 205 -2.98 -2.81 16.50
C ALA A 205 -1.50 -2.82 16.91
N ALA A 206 -0.72 -3.80 16.42
CA ALA A 206 0.71 -3.86 16.68
C ALA A 206 1.47 -2.64 16.11
N GLY A 207 1.14 -2.21 14.88
CA GLY A 207 1.75 -1.03 14.26
C GLY A 207 1.44 0.26 15.02
N THR A 208 0.21 0.42 15.48
CA THR A 208 -0.18 1.57 16.32
C THR A 208 0.60 1.58 17.64
N LEU A 209 0.81 0.41 18.26
CA LEU A 209 1.65 0.30 19.46
C LEU A 209 3.12 0.67 19.17
N TRP A 210 3.67 0.27 18.02
CA TRP A 210 5.02 0.67 17.61
C TRP A 210 5.18 2.19 17.44
N MET A 211 4.11 2.90 17.05
CA MET A 211 4.15 4.36 16.86
C MET A 211 3.91 5.15 18.15
N LEU A 212 3.40 4.52 19.22
CA LEU A 212 3.09 5.20 20.47
C LEU A 212 4.28 6.01 21.08
N PRO A 213 5.52 5.49 21.13
CA PRO A 213 6.63 6.26 21.70
C PRO A 213 6.91 7.55 20.93
N ALA A 214 6.91 7.51 19.59
CA ALA A 214 7.16 8.68 18.77
C ALA A 214 6.02 9.70 18.86
N PHE A 215 4.77 9.23 18.87
CA PHE A 215 3.60 10.08 19.06
C PHE A 215 3.58 10.71 20.46
N GLY A 216 3.87 9.93 21.52
CA GLY A 216 3.93 10.41 22.89
C GLY A 216 5.03 11.45 23.09
N TRP A 217 6.21 11.24 22.51
CA TRP A 217 7.28 12.24 22.51
C TRP A 217 6.82 13.55 21.88
N GLN A 218 6.17 13.48 20.72
CA GLN A 218 5.67 14.68 20.04
C GLN A 218 4.56 15.37 20.82
N ALA A 219 3.68 14.62 21.50
CA ALA A 219 2.62 15.17 22.34
C ALA A 219 3.15 16.00 23.51
N THR A 220 4.34 15.67 24.01
CA THR A 220 4.99 16.40 25.13
C THR A 220 5.87 17.55 24.69
N HIS A 221 6.31 17.60 23.40
CA HIS A 221 7.28 18.59 22.91
C HIS A 221 6.76 19.46 21.76
N GLY A 222 5.52 19.27 21.32
CA GLY A 222 4.92 20.01 20.23
C GLY A 222 3.41 19.80 20.14
N SER A 223 2.80 20.24 19.03
CA SER A 223 1.38 19.97 18.74
C SER A 223 1.22 18.55 18.18
N ALA A 224 0.64 17.66 18.97
CA ALA A 224 0.37 16.28 18.55
C ALA A 224 -0.98 16.12 17.85
N LEU A 225 -1.84 17.12 17.91
CA LEU A 225 -3.19 17.05 17.35
C LEU A 225 -3.33 17.98 16.14
N PRO A 226 -4.18 17.64 15.17
CA PRO A 226 -4.50 18.52 14.07
C PRO A 226 -5.03 19.86 14.55
N SER A 227 -4.55 20.96 13.97
CA SER A 227 -4.84 22.32 14.43
C SER A 227 -6.17 22.86 13.88
N SER A 228 -6.70 22.26 12.81
CA SER A 228 -7.91 22.73 12.13
C SER A 228 -8.94 21.61 11.91
N THR A 229 -10.21 22.00 11.72
CA THR A 229 -11.29 21.06 11.35
C THR A 229 -10.99 20.38 10.03
N ALA A 230 -10.39 21.09 9.08
CA ALA A 230 -9.99 20.52 7.78
C ALA A 230 -8.94 19.41 7.95
N ALA A 231 -7.95 19.61 8.83
CA ALA A 231 -6.96 18.60 9.16
C ALA A 231 -7.59 17.36 9.83
N TRP A 232 -8.56 17.53 10.73
CA TRP A 232 -9.30 16.40 11.30
C TRP A 232 -10.13 15.64 10.26
N MET A 233 -10.80 16.34 9.33
CA MET A 233 -11.50 15.69 8.23
C MET A 233 -10.55 14.92 7.31
N ALA A 234 -9.38 15.49 7.01
CA ALA A 234 -8.34 14.83 6.24
C ALA A 234 -7.82 13.55 6.92
N VAL A 235 -7.52 13.62 8.24
CA VAL A 235 -7.12 12.45 9.03
C VAL A 235 -8.22 11.38 9.01
N GLY A 236 -9.48 11.77 9.21
CA GLY A 236 -10.63 10.87 9.16
C GLY A 236 -10.80 10.20 7.79
N PHE A 237 -10.72 10.98 6.71
CA PHE A 237 -10.77 10.45 5.35
C PHE A 237 -9.64 9.43 5.08
N ILE A 238 -8.41 9.79 5.40
CA ILE A 238 -7.25 8.91 5.23
C ILE A 238 -7.41 7.65 6.08
N ALA A 239 -7.91 7.76 7.32
CA ALA A 239 -8.13 6.64 8.20
C ALA A 239 -9.13 5.62 7.64
N VAL A 240 -10.26 6.11 7.13
CA VAL A 240 -11.33 5.25 6.58
C VAL A 240 -10.91 4.65 5.23
N PHE A 241 -10.55 5.51 4.29
CA PHE A 241 -10.38 5.09 2.89
C PHE A 241 -8.99 4.54 2.60
N SER A 242 -7.94 5.26 2.99
CA SER A 242 -6.57 4.84 2.66
C SER A 242 -5.99 3.84 3.66
N SER A 243 -6.39 3.89 4.94
CA SER A 243 -5.85 2.99 5.96
C SER A 243 -6.74 1.77 6.18
N ALA A 244 -8.01 1.93 6.56
CA ALA A 244 -8.87 0.77 6.84
C ALA A 244 -9.25 0.03 5.54
N LEU A 245 -9.87 0.72 4.57
CA LEU A 245 -10.42 0.08 3.37
C LEU A 245 -9.32 -0.36 2.40
N ALA A 246 -8.45 0.55 1.96
CA ALA A 246 -7.44 0.22 0.93
C ALA A 246 -6.47 -0.87 1.39
N HIS A 247 -5.99 -0.83 2.64
CA HIS A 247 -5.12 -1.89 3.15
C HIS A 247 -5.85 -3.23 3.35
N ALA A 248 -7.13 -3.21 3.75
CA ALA A 248 -7.95 -4.43 3.81
C ALA A 248 -8.08 -5.08 2.42
N LEU A 249 -8.33 -4.28 1.38
CA LEU A 249 -8.37 -4.73 -0.01
C LEU A 249 -7.01 -5.25 -0.47
N TRP A 250 -5.91 -4.57 -0.12
CA TRP A 250 -4.55 -5.01 -0.40
C TRP A 250 -4.25 -6.38 0.21
N VAL A 251 -4.50 -6.53 1.52
CA VAL A 251 -4.25 -7.80 2.24
C VAL A 251 -5.06 -8.94 1.64
N ARG A 252 -6.33 -8.68 1.29
CA ARG A 252 -7.18 -9.66 0.59
C ARG A 252 -6.64 -9.97 -0.81
N GLY A 253 -6.19 -8.97 -1.55
CA GLY A 253 -5.58 -9.13 -2.87
C GLY A 253 -4.34 -10.02 -2.81
N VAL A 254 -3.40 -9.71 -1.91
CA VAL A 254 -2.17 -10.52 -1.70
C VAL A 254 -2.51 -11.94 -1.26
N ALA A 255 -3.52 -12.12 -0.41
CA ALA A 255 -3.96 -13.46 0.01
C ALA A 255 -4.55 -14.28 -1.15
N THR A 256 -5.18 -13.63 -2.14
CA THR A 256 -5.88 -14.28 -3.26
C THR A 256 -4.96 -14.57 -4.43
N ILE A 257 -4.22 -13.56 -4.93
CA ILE A 257 -3.42 -13.66 -6.17
C ILE A 257 -1.91 -13.66 -5.94
N GLY A 258 -1.47 -13.52 -4.69
CA GLY A 258 -0.06 -13.46 -4.29
C GLY A 258 0.55 -12.06 -4.38
N PRO A 259 1.70 -11.84 -3.69
CA PRO A 259 2.33 -10.53 -3.62
C PRO A 259 2.86 -10.05 -4.97
N ASN A 260 3.40 -10.95 -5.81
CA ASN A 260 3.98 -10.59 -7.11
C ASN A 260 2.95 -9.97 -8.05
N ARG A 261 1.74 -10.57 -8.15
CA ARG A 261 0.66 -10.04 -8.99
C ARG A 261 -0.03 -8.84 -8.36
N ALA A 262 -0.21 -8.83 -7.05
CA ALA A 262 -0.79 -7.70 -6.35
C ALA A 262 0.15 -6.47 -6.44
N GLY A 263 1.45 -6.69 -6.33
CA GLY A 263 2.46 -5.63 -6.33
C GLY A 263 2.39 -4.72 -7.55
N VAL A 264 2.17 -5.26 -8.74
CA VAL A 264 2.16 -4.47 -9.98
C VAL A 264 1.07 -3.38 -10.00
N PHE A 265 -0.01 -3.55 -9.21
CA PHE A 265 -1.09 -2.54 -9.11
C PHE A 265 -0.63 -1.24 -8.43
N ILE A 266 0.50 -1.22 -7.73
CA ILE A 266 1.12 -0.01 -7.19
C ILE A 266 1.44 0.99 -8.31
N HIS A 267 1.75 0.51 -9.52
CA HIS A 267 1.99 1.36 -10.69
C HIS A 267 0.75 2.13 -11.18
N LEU A 268 -0.46 1.81 -10.67
CA LEU A 268 -1.66 2.62 -10.90
C LEU A 268 -1.69 3.88 -10.03
N ILE A 269 -0.89 3.98 -8.97
CA ILE A 269 -0.87 5.18 -8.10
C ILE A 269 -0.53 6.43 -8.91
N PRO A 270 0.54 6.49 -9.73
CA PRO A 270 0.81 7.65 -10.56
C PRO A 270 -0.24 7.86 -11.67
N VAL A 271 -0.88 6.80 -12.18
CA VAL A 271 -1.99 6.92 -13.15
C VAL A 271 -3.16 7.67 -12.53
N PHE A 272 -3.62 7.23 -11.36
CA PHE A 272 -4.71 7.91 -10.64
C PHE A 272 -4.28 9.28 -10.11
N GLY A 273 -3.01 9.44 -9.72
CA GLY A 273 -2.46 10.73 -9.33
C GLY A 273 -2.59 11.76 -10.47
N ALA A 274 -2.22 11.38 -11.69
CA ALA A 274 -2.38 12.23 -12.87
C ALA A 274 -3.85 12.55 -13.16
N VAL A 275 -4.76 11.55 -13.11
CA VAL A 275 -6.20 11.78 -13.30
C VAL A 275 -6.74 12.78 -12.28
N LEU A 276 -6.35 12.63 -11.01
CA LEU A 276 -6.79 13.54 -9.95
C LEU A 276 -6.19 14.94 -10.10
N ALA A 277 -4.94 15.07 -10.55
CA ALA A 277 -4.30 16.35 -10.81
C ALA A 277 -4.98 17.11 -11.97
N ILE A 278 -5.29 16.42 -13.06
CA ILE A 278 -6.05 17.00 -14.20
C ILE A 278 -7.45 17.41 -13.75
N THR A 279 -8.12 16.59 -12.90
CA THR A 279 -9.52 16.84 -12.54
C THR A 279 -9.69 17.93 -11.47
N PHE A 280 -8.76 18.03 -10.52
CA PHE A 280 -8.90 18.88 -9.33
C PHE A 280 -7.86 19.99 -9.19
N LEU A 281 -6.78 19.97 -9.97
CA LEU A 281 -5.69 20.92 -9.89
C LEU A 281 -5.49 21.69 -11.19
N ASP A 282 -6.45 21.59 -12.15
CA ASP A 282 -6.46 22.25 -13.44
C ASP A 282 -5.17 21.97 -14.29
N GLU A 283 -4.55 20.80 -14.11
CA GLU A 283 -3.42 20.39 -14.95
C GLU A 283 -3.90 20.00 -16.36
N GLU A 284 -3.14 20.41 -17.38
CA GLU A 284 -3.46 20.10 -18.78
C GLU A 284 -3.19 18.63 -19.11
N LEU A 285 -4.11 18.02 -19.85
CA LEU A 285 -3.93 16.67 -20.37
C LEU A 285 -2.86 16.67 -21.48
N ALA A 286 -1.71 16.06 -21.20
CA ALA A 286 -0.61 15.90 -22.16
C ALA A 286 -0.50 14.45 -22.68
N ALA A 287 0.20 14.27 -23.79
CA ALA A 287 0.37 12.97 -24.44
C ALA A 287 1.04 11.92 -23.53
N TYR A 288 1.95 12.34 -22.66
CA TYR A 288 2.62 11.43 -21.73
C TYR A 288 1.64 10.80 -20.71
N HIS A 289 0.55 11.48 -20.35
CA HIS A 289 -0.47 10.91 -19.48
C HIS A 289 -1.14 9.69 -20.12
N ALA A 290 -1.54 9.80 -21.39
CA ALA A 290 -2.14 8.71 -22.13
C ALA A 290 -1.15 7.56 -22.37
N ALA A 291 0.08 7.88 -22.79
CA ALA A 291 1.13 6.90 -23.05
C ALA A 291 1.53 6.12 -21.78
N GLY A 292 1.78 6.84 -20.69
CA GLY A 292 2.16 6.23 -19.41
C GLY A 292 1.04 5.35 -18.80
N ALA A 293 -0.21 5.84 -18.85
CA ALA A 293 -1.36 5.06 -18.39
C ALA A 293 -1.56 3.79 -19.24
N ALA A 294 -1.45 3.89 -20.57
CA ALA A 294 -1.57 2.72 -21.46
C ALA A 294 -0.48 1.68 -21.19
N LEU A 295 0.77 2.09 -21.01
CA LEU A 295 1.88 1.20 -20.65
C LEU A 295 1.65 0.55 -19.28
N ALA A 296 1.26 1.33 -18.27
CA ALA A 296 1.00 0.79 -16.93
C ALA A 296 -0.10 -0.28 -16.97
N LEU A 297 -1.23 0.00 -17.63
CA LEU A 297 -2.33 -0.95 -17.77
C LEU A 297 -1.95 -2.20 -18.58
N CYS A 298 -1.24 -2.02 -19.70
CA CYS A 298 -0.75 -3.13 -20.52
C CYS A 298 0.17 -4.06 -19.68
N GLY A 299 1.10 -3.50 -18.95
CA GLY A 299 2.00 -4.25 -18.08
C GLY A 299 1.27 -5.00 -16.97
N ILE A 300 0.25 -4.40 -16.34
CA ILE A 300 -0.59 -5.06 -15.33
C ILE A 300 -1.34 -6.25 -15.95
N VAL A 301 -1.94 -6.09 -17.14
CA VAL A 301 -2.64 -7.18 -17.83
C VAL A 301 -1.68 -8.33 -18.14
N LEU A 302 -0.47 -8.04 -18.62
CA LEU A 302 0.55 -9.07 -18.90
C LEU A 302 0.99 -9.80 -17.63
N THR A 303 1.25 -9.06 -16.54
CA THR A 303 1.68 -9.65 -15.25
C THR A 303 0.56 -10.48 -14.61
N SER A 304 -0.70 -10.15 -14.89
CA SER A 304 -1.87 -10.86 -14.35
C SER A 304 -2.17 -12.18 -15.06
N ARG A 305 -1.60 -12.41 -16.25
CA ARG A 305 -1.76 -13.69 -16.97
C ARG A 305 -1.12 -14.84 -16.18
N LYS A 306 -1.80 -16.02 -16.25
CA LYS A 306 -1.33 -17.26 -15.59
C LYS A 306 -0.13 -17.85 -16.30
#